data_d62e77ece2e54083430ae10c01c5fb30
#
_entry.id   d62e77ece2e54083430ae10c01c5fb30
#
_cell.length_a   1.000
_cell.length_b   1.000
_cell.length_c   1.000
_cell.angle_alpha   90.00
_cell.angle_beta   90.00
_cell.angle_gamma   90.00
#
_symmetry.space_group_name_H-M   'P 1'
#
loop_
_entity.id
_entity.type
_entity.pdbx_description
1 polymer ?
#
loop_
_entity_poly.entity_id
_entity_poly.type
_entity_poly.pdbx_seq_one_letter_code
_entity_poly.pdbx_strand_id
1 'polypeptide(L)'
;DDDVKDDDLVKFFSVDELSSFIKNPCNEAIDHALARRSALEFQQNLSFPDISIGHPEPIDPESTVGTKTDFIQGRPASRGIAEGFVRVAHNIEEAAFLRPEEILITPITDIGWTPYFSLISGLVTDLGSSVSHGAVIAREYGLPCIVNTRCATRVFKTGDRVSIDGGLGTIALIP
;
A
#
# COMPACT_ATOMS: atom_id res chain seq x y z
N ASP A 1 -25.27 25.74 -3.18
CA ASP A 1 -25.50 25.81 -1.72
C ASP A 1 -25.25 24.41 -1.16
N ASP A 2 -23.95 24.00 -1.14
CA ASP A 2 -23.53 22.80 -0.41
C ASP A 2 -23.32 23.24 1.04
N ASP A 3 -24.24 22.84 1.91
CA ASP A 3 -24.11 22.87 3.37
C ASP A 3 -22.92 21.97 3.77
N VAL A 4 -21.71 22.51 3.65
CA VAL A 4 -20.52 21.91 4.22
C VAL A 4 -20.67 22.01 5.73
N LYS A 5 -21.02 20.90 6.37
CA LYS A 5 -21.10 20.82 7.82
C LYS A 5 -19.78 21.27 8.42
N ASP A 6 -19.79 22.36 9.18
CA ASP A 6 -18.64 22.94 9.87
C ASP A 6 -17.92 21.96 10.80
N ASP A 7 -18.56 20.85 11.13
CA ASP A 7 -18.06 19.79 12.02
C ASP A 7 -16.76 19.12 11.53
N ASP A 8 -16.44 19.20 10.23
CA ASP A 8 -15.25 18.58 9.67
C ASP A 8 -14.01 19.49 9.70
N LEU A 9 -14.17 20.80 9.86
CA LEU A 9 -13.05 21.73 9.81
C LEU A 9 -12.06 21.51 10.95
N VAL A 10 -12.53 21.04 12.10
CA VAL A 10 -11.69 20.74 13.26
C VAL A 10 -10.54 19.78 12.95
N LYS A 11 -10.72 18.89 11.98
CA LYS A 11 -9.70 17.90 11.54
C LYS A 11 -8.47 18.55 10.88
N PHE A 12 -8.60 19.81 10.46
CA PHE A 12 -7.56 20.54 9.75
C PHE A 12 -6.81 21.54 10.64
N PHE A 13 -7.14 21.62 11.92
CA PHE A 13 -6.35 22.36 12.90
C PHE A 13 -5.15 21.53 13.37
N SER A 14 -4.03 22.18 13.62
CA SER A 14 -2.99 21.57 14.44
C SER A 14 -3.41 21.54 15.92
N VAL A 15 -2.77 20.69 16.72
CA VAL A 15 -3.07 20.60 18.17
C VAL A 15 -2.84 21.93 18.88
N ASP A 16 -1.80 22.65 18.50
CA ASP A 16 -1.46 23.95 19.10
C ASP A 16 -2.44 25.05 18.69
N GLU A 17 -2.84 25.07 17.40
CA GLU A 17 -3.86 25.99 16.91
C GLU A 17 -5.21 25.75 17.59
N LEU A 18 -5.63 24.49 17.72
CA LEU A 18 -6.87 24.13 18.38
C LEU A 18 -6.86 24.53 19.86
N SER A 19 -5.75 24.27 20.56
CA SER A 19 -5.57 24.63 21.96
C SER A 19 -5.60 26.14 22.17
N SER A 20 -5.07 26.90 21.21
CA SER A 20 -5.08 28.37 21.24
C SER A 20 -6.46 28.92 20.86
N PHE A 21 -7.10 28.33 19.86
CA PHE A 21 -8.42 28.73 19.38
C PHE A 21 -9.52 28.57 20.44
N ILE A 22 -9.49 27.48 21.22
CA ILE A 22 -10.42 27.26 22.32
C ILE A 22 -10.32 28.38 23.37
N LYS A 23 -9.11 28.90 23.62
CA LYS A 23 -8.87 29.96 24.60
C LYS A 23 -9.18 31.34 24.05
N ASN A 24 -8.85 31.57 22.80
CA ASN A 24 -9.01 32.85 22.10
C ASN A 24 -9.32 32.62 20.61
N PRO A 25 -10.60 32.50 20.23
CA PRO A 25 -11.00 32.27 18.84
C PRO A 25 -10.46 33.38 17.92
N CYS A 26 -9.77 32.99 16.84
CA CYS A 26 -9.26 33.92 15.83
C CYS A 26 -9.51 33.40 14.42
N ASN A 27 -9.76 34.31 13.48
CA ASN A 27 -10.02 33.92 12.08
C ASN A 27 -8.79 33.34 11.38
N GLU A 28 -7.60 33.75 11.77
CA GLU A 28 -6.34 33.24 11.19
C GLU A 28 -6.22 31.70 11.28
N ALA A 29 -6.60 31.12 12.42
CA ALA A 29 -6.57 29.67 12.60
C ALA A 29 -7.63 28.95 11.73
N ILE A 30 -8.78 29.60 11.51
CA ILE A 30 -9.81 29.10 10.59
C ILE A 30 -9.30 29.16 9.14
N ASP A 31 -8.67 30.26 8.74
CA ASP A 31 -8.12 30.43 7.39
C ASP A 31 -7.02 29.37 7.09
N HIS A 32 -6.16 29.08 8.07
CA HIS A 32 -5.17 28.00 7.94
C HIS A 32 -5.83 26.63 7.78
N ALA A 33 -6.86 26.31 8.56
CA ALA A 33 -7.59 25.06 8.46
C ALA A 33 -8.30 24.92 7.10
N LEU A 34 -8.91 25.99 6.59
CA LEU A 34 -9.53 26.03 5.26
C LEU A 34 -8.51 25.83 4.14
N ALA A 35 -7.35 26.48 4.24
CA ALA A 35 -6.26 26.30 3.28
C ALA A 35 -5.76 24.85 3.23
N ARG A 36 -5.58 24.20 4.40
CA ARG A 36 -5.20 22.77 4.48
C ARG A 36 -6.28 21.88 3.88
N ARG A 37 -7.55 22.15 4.15
CA ARG A 37 -8.65 21.39 3.56
C ARG A 37 -8.66 21.49 2.03
N SER A 38 -8.48 22.68 1.50
CA SER A 38 -8.42 22.91 0.04
C SER A 38 -7.21 22.22 -0.62
N ALA A 39 -6.09 22.09 0.11
CA ALA A 39 -4.90 21.41 -0.38
C ALA A 39 -5.01 19.86 -0.33
N LEU A 40 -6.00 19.30 0.37
CA LEU A 40 -6.09 17.87 0.62
C LEU A 40 -6.19 17.06 -0.67
N GLU A 41 -7.01 17.46 -1.62
CA GLU A 41 -7.19 16.76 -2.91
C GLU A 41 -5.88 16.67 -3.69
N PHE A 42 -5.11 17.75 -3.69
CA PHE A 42 -3.78 17.75 -4.30
C PHE A 42 -2.81 16.85 -3.54
N GLN A 43 -2.81 16.95 -2.20
CA GLN A 43 -1.91 16.16 -1.34
C GLN A 43 -2.17 14.66 -1.40
N GLN A 44 -3.43 14.24 -1.58
CA GLN A 44 -3.81 12.83 -1.73
C GLN A 44 -3.21 12.17 -2.99
N ASN A 45 -2.88 12.95 -3.99
CA ASN A 45 -2.25 12.46 -5.23
C ASN A 45 -0.72 12.45 -5.18
N LEU A 46 -0.12 12.95 -4.09
CA LEU A 46 1.33 12.94 -3.91
C LEU A 46 1.79 11.57 -3.40
N SER A 47 2.88 11.08 -3.98
CA SER A 47 3.59 9.91 -3.48
C SER A 47 4.85 10.34 -2.75
N PHE A 48 5.17 9.68 -1.65
CA PHE A 48 6.34 9.96 -0.84
C PHE A 48 7.22 8.71 -0.71
N PRO A 49 8.54 8.85 -0.46
CA PRO A 49 9.40 7.72 -0.20
C PRO A 49 9.00 7.01 1.10
N ASP A 50 9.10 5.68 1.13
CA ASP A 50 8.79 4.85 2.32
C ASP A 50 9.67 5.18 3.52
N ILE A 51 10.88 5.67 3.26
CA ILE A 51 11.87 6.08 4.27
C ILE A 51 12.45 7.42 3.84
N SER A 52 12.40 8.40 4.74
CA SER A 52 13.02 9.72 4.55
C SER A 52 13.75 10.16 5.81
N ILE A 53 14.74 11.03 5.65
CA ILE A 53 15.43 11.72 6.75
C ILE A 53 14.98 13.18 6.70
N GLY A 54 14.33 13.66 7.76
CA GLY A 54 13.73 14.99 7.82
C GLY A 54 12.34 15.04 7.19
N HIS A 55 11.99 16.13 6.53
CA HIS A 55 10.71 16.27 5.83
C HIS A 55 10.77 15.50 4.50
N PRO A 56 9.83 14.56 4.25
CA PRO A 56 9.78 13.86 2.98
C PRO A 56 9.41 14.82 1.85
N GLU A 57 10.10 14.72 0.73
CA GLU A 57 9.73 15.39 -0.51
C GLU A 57 8.89 14.45 -1.39
N PRO A 58 7.86 14.98 -2.08
CA PRO A 58 7.06 14.17 -2.99
C PRO A 58 7.92 13.54 -4.09
N ILE A 59 7.64 12.29 -4.42
CA ILE A 59 8.28 11.60 -5.54
C ILE A 59 7.54 12.02 -6.81
N ASP A 60 8.29 12.41 -7.85
CA ASP A 60 7.73 12.62 -9.17
C ASP A 60 7.19 11.29 -9.72
N PRO A 61 5.89 11.18 -10.03
CA PRO A 61 5.30 9.95 -10.57
C PRO A 61 6.00 9.45 -11.84
N GLU A 62 6.53 10.36 -12.66
CA GLU A 62 7.25 10.00 -13.89
C GLU A 62 8.63 9.40 -13.62
N SER A 63 9.27 9.72 -12.49
CA SER A 63 10.58 9.18 -12.12
C SER A 63 10.54 7.71 -11.69
N THR A 64 9.34 7.18 -11.40
CA THR A 64 9.10 5.80 -10.95
C THR A 64 8.52 4.90 -12.05
N VAL A 65 8.38 5.37 -13.28
CA VAL A 65 8.04 4.50 -14.42
C VAL A 65 9.25 3.62 -14.72
N GLY A 66 9.37 2.56 -13.93
CA GLY A 66 10.28 1.46 -14.20
C GLY A 66 9.96 0.90 -15.58
N THR A 67 10.99 0.76 -16.44
CA THR A 67 10.98 -0.12 -17.60
C THR A 67 10.15 -1.37 -17.28
N LYS A 68 9.33 -1.82 -18.24
CA LYS A 68 8.68 -3.15 -18.18
C LYS A 68 9.76 -4.18 -17.88
N THR A 69 9.92 -4.50 -16.62
CA THR A 69 10.77 -5.59 -16.17
C THR A 69 9.88 -6.78 -15.92
N ASP A 70 10.10 -7.82 -16.70
CA ASP A 70 9.40 -9.11 -16.51
C ASP A 70 9.80 -9.79 -15.19
N PHE A 71 10.63 -9.13 -14.39
CA PHE A 71 11.23 -9.67 -13.17
C PHE A 71 11.37 -8.58 -12.09
N ILE A 72 11.00 -8.89 -10.86
CA ILE A 72 11.20 -8.04 -9.68
C ILE A 72 11.87 -8.84 -8.57
N GLN A 73 12.80 -8.16 -7.88
CA GLN A 73 13.46 -8.64 -6.68
C GLN A 73 12.86 -7.92 -5.46
N GLY A 74 12.32 -8.68 -4.51
CA GLY A 74 11.93 -8.23 -3.17
C GLY A 74 12.79 -8.89 -2.08
N ARG A 75 12.26 -8.93 -0.87
CA ARG A 75 12.86 -9.66 0.25
C ARG A 75 12.15 -11.01 0.45
N PRO A 76 12.90 -12.10 0.59
CA PRO A 76 12.32 -13.40 0.92
C PRO A 76 11.68 -13.35 2.32
N ALA A 77 10.45 -13.83 2.43
CA ALA A 77 9.70 -13.82 3.69
C ALA A 77 9.19 -15.21 4.09
N SER A 78 8.75 -16.02 3.14
CA SER A 78 8.38 -17.41 3.34
C SER A 78 8.83 -18.24 2.13
N ARG A 79 9.51 -19.33 2.38
CA ARG A 79 10.08 -20.20 1.33
C ARG A 79 8.99 -20.92 0.55
N GLY A 80 9.32 -21.30 -0.67
CA GLY A 80 8.47 -22.05 -1.59
C GLY A 80 8.48 -21.42 -2.97
N ILE A 81 7.98 -22.17 -3.94
CA ILE A 81 7.81 -21.74 -5.32
C ILE A 81 6.34 -21.92 -5.66
N ALA A 82 5.73 -20.94 -6.30
CA ALA A 82 4.39 -21.05 -6.84
C ALA A 82 4.32 -20.41 -8.22
N GLU A 83 3.51 -21.01 -9.08
CA GLU A 83 3.14 -20.46 -10.38
C GLU A 83 1.63 -20.27 -10.42
N GLY A 84 1.16 -19.16 -10.95
CA GLY A 84 -0.27 -18.90 -11.02
C GLY A 84 -0.59 -17.55 -11.67
N PHE A 85 -1.89 -17.28 -11.71
CA PHE A 85 -2.38 -16.00 -12.18
C PHE A 85 -2.35 -14.97 -11.07
N VAL A 86 -1.95 -13.76 -11.41
CA VAL A 86 -1.90 -12.62 -10.49
C VAL A 86 -3.29 -12.07 -10.22
N ARG A 87 -3.54 -11.78 -8.97
CA ARG A 87 -4.58 -10.85 -8.52
C ARG A 87 -3.92 -9.67 -7.84
N VAL A 88 -3.99 -8.49 -8.46
CA VAL A 88 -3.62 -7.23 -7.81
C VAL A 88 -4.83 -6.73 -7.04
N ALA A 89 -4.65 -6.46 -5.75
CA ALA A 89 -5.66 -5.89 -4.87
C ALA A 89 -5.03 -4.82 -3.99
N HIS A 90 -5.54 -3.59 -4.08
CA HIS A 90 -5.02 -2.46 -3.30
C HIS A 90 -5.68 -2.34 -1.93
N ASN A 91 -6.85 -2.95 -1.76
CA ASN A 91 -7.66 -2.93 -0.54
C ASN A 91 -8.40 -4.27 -0.38
N ILE A 92 -9.08 -4.41 0.75
CA ILE A 92 -9.76 -5.64 1.12
C ILE A 92 -11.02 -5.89 0.27
N GLU A 93 -11.66 -4.83 -0.22
CA GLU A 93 -12.81 -4.90 -1.10
C GLU A 93 -12.44 -5.52 -2.45
N GLU A 94 -11.26 -5.18 -2.97
CA GLU A 94 -10.71 -5.79 -4.19
C GLU A 94 -10.28 -7.24 -3.95
N ALA A 95 -9.82 -7.57 -2.75
CA ALA A 95 -9.48 -8.94 -2.37
C ALA A 95 -10.70 -9.89 -2.37
N ALA A 96 -11.92 -9.37 -2.26
CA ALA A 96 -13.13 -10.17 -2.38
C ALA A 96 -13.30 -10.84 -3.76
N PHE A 97 -12.59 -10.38 -4.78
CA PHE A 97 -12.57 -10.98 -6.12
C PHE A 97 -11.46 -12.03 -6.31
N LEU A 98 -10.69 -12.35 -5.27
CA LEU A 98 -9.68 -13.41 -5.28
C LEU A 98 -10.31 -14.77 -5.62
N ARG A 99 -9.62 -15.50 -6.49
CA ARG A 99 -9.98 -16.87 -6.84
C ARG A 99 -8.98 -17.84 -6.21
N PRO A 100 -9.37 -19.10 -5.99
CA PRO A 100 -8.47 -20.11 -5.51
C PRO A 100 -7.22 -20.23 -6.40
N GLU A 101 -6.05 -20.43 -5.74
CA GLU A 101 -4.74 -20.62 -6.38
C GLU A 101 -4.18 -19.40 -7.12
N GLU A 102 -4.81 -18.21 -7.02
CA GLU A 102 -4.19 -16.97 -7.52
C GLU A 102 -3.02 -16.55 -6.61
N ILE A 103 -2.07 -15.82 -7.21
CA ILE A 103 -0.99 -15.15 -6.49
C ILE A 103 -1.44 -13.73 -6.18
N LEU A 104 -1.57 -13.42 -4.90
CA LEU A 104 -1.96 -12.09 -4.44
C LEU A 104 -0.79 -11.13 -4.48
N ILE A 105 -0.96 -10.01 -5.18
CA ILE A 105 -0.04 -8.86 -5.14
C ILE A 105 -0.79 -7.67 -4.54
N THR A 106 -0.25 -7.10 -3.46
CA THR A 106 -0.89 -6.00 -2.72
C THR A 106 0.15 -5.02 -2.19
N PRO A 107 -0.20 -3.75 -1.96
CA PRO A 107 0.74 -2.81 -1.34
C PRO A 107 1.21 -3.25 0.03
N ILE A 108 0.29 -3.68 0.88
CA ILE A 108 0.56 -4.13 2.26
C ILE A 108 -0.62 -5.00 2.73
N THR A 109 -0.38 -5.85 3.73
CA THR A 109 -1.43 -6.64 4.38
C THR A 109 -1.52 -6.31 5.86
N ASP A 110 -2.74 -6.36 6.38
CA ASP A 110 -3.08 -6.28 7.79
C ASP A 110 -3.90 -7.51 8.23
N ILE A 111 -4.43 -7.46 9.45
CA ILE A 111 -5.16 -8.58 10.05
C ILE A 111 -6.46 -8.93 9.29
N GLY A 112 -7.07 -7.96 8.59
CA GLY A 112 -8.28 -8.16 7.80
C GLY A 112 -8.07 -9.04 6.57
N TRP A 113 -6.83 -9.21 6.11
CA TRP A 113 -6.48 -10.05 4.97
C TRP A 113 -6.39 -11.54 5.31
N THR A 114 -6.38 -11.89 6.60
CA THR A 114 -6.17 -13.28 7.06
C THR A 114 -7.09 -14.32 6.39
N PRO A 115 -8.40 -14.08 6.18
CA PRO A 115 -9.28 -15.05 5.53
C PRO A 115 -8.85 -15.43 4.11
N TYR A 116 -8.18 -14.54 3.39
CA TYR A 116 -7.79 -14.75 2.00
C TYR A 116 -6.53 -15.62 1.86
N PHE A 117 -5.72 -15.76 2.91
CA PHE A 117 -4.50 -16.57 2.87
C PHE A 117 -4.76 -18.05 2.58
N SER A 118 -5.93 -18.56 2.92
CA SER A 118 -6.32 -19.96 2.62
C SER A 118 -6.69 -20.19 1.15
N LEU A 119 -6.91 -19.12 0.38
CA LEU A 119 -7.32 -19.19 -1.03
C LEU A 119 -6.13 -19.07 -1.99
N ILE A 120 -5.11 -18.32 -1.62
CA ILE A 120 -4.01 -17.96 -2.50
C ILE A 120 -2.92 -19.03 -2.55
N SER A 121 -2.17 -19.09 -3.64
CA SER A 121 -0.98 -19.95 -3.79
C SER A 121 0.32 -19.24 -3.42
N GLY A 122 0.31 -17.91 -3.28
CA GLY A 122 1.46 -17.10 -2.88
C GLY A 122 1.13 -15.64 -2.64
N LEU A 123 2.00 -14.96 -1.92
CA LEU A 123 1.84 -13.56 -1.53
C LEU A 123 3.04 -12.72 -1.95
N VAL A 124 2.76 -11.57 -2.55
CA VAL A 124 3.76 -10.55 -2.88
C VAL A 124 3.28 -9.20 -2.36
N THR A 125 4.12 -8.48 -1.62
CA THR A 125 3.78 -7.15 -1.12
C THR A 125 4.82 -6.09 -1.52
N ASP A 126 4.34 -4.88 -1.81
CA ASP A 126 5.23 -3.76 -2.10
C ASP A 126 5.97 -3.29 -0.85
N LEU A 127 5.27 -3.23 0.27
CA LEU A 127 5.79 -2.84 1.58
C LEU A 127 5.80 -4.04 2.52
N GLY A 128 6.72 -4.03 3.48
CA GLY A 128 6.76 -5.04 4.52
C GLY A 128 8.17 -5.53 4.83
N SER A 129 8.22 -6.39 5.83
CA SER A 129 9.45 -7.04 6.29
C SER A 129 9.18 -8.51 6.58
N SER A 130 10.23 -9.27 6.87
CA SER A 130 10.10 -10.68 7.26
C SER A 130 9.30 -10.90 8.56
N VAL A 131 9.02 -9.84 9.31
CA VAL A 131 8.21 -9.85 10.54
C VAL A 131 6.88 -9.12 10.40
N SER A 132 6.53 -8.64 9.20
CA SER A 132 5.21 -8.08 8.94
C SER A 132 4.12 -9.14 9.08
N HIS A 133 2.89 -8.71 9.36
CA HIS A 133 1.75 -9.61 9.59
C HIS A 133 1.59 -10.62 8.45
N GLY A 134 1.54 -10.17 7.20
CA GLY A 134 1.43 -11.06 6.04
C GLY A 134 2.56 -12.07 5.92
N ALA A 135 3.80 -11.67 6.24
CA ALA A 135 4.94 -12.58 6.20
C ALA A 135 4.86 -13.67 7.28
N VAL A 136 4.36 -13.33 8.46
CA VAL A 136 4.16 -14.30 9.55
C VAL A 136 3.08 -15.30 9.17
N ILE A 137 1.91 -14.82 8.75
CA ILE A 137 0.79 -15.66 8.35
C ILE A 137 1.15 -16.53 7.14
N ALA A 138 1.83 -15.98 6.12
CA ALA A 138 2.27 -16.77 4.97
C ALA A 138 3.15 -17.97 5.38
N ARG A 139 4.06 -17.80 6.35
CA ARG A 139 4.85 -18.92 6.90
C ARG A 139 4.01 -19.96 7.62
N GLU A 140 3.00 -19.53 8.38
CA GLU A 140 2.09 -20.45 9.09
C GLU A 140 1.25 -21.29 8.11
N TYR A 141 0.86 -20.69 6.99
CA TYR A 141 0.12 -21.40 5.92
C TYR A 141 1.03 -22.14 4.93
N GLY A 142 2.35 -21.98 5.04
CA GLY A 142 3.31 -22.60 4.11
C GLY A 142 3.29 -21.96 2.72
N LEU A 143 2.79 -20.73 2.60
CA LEU A 143 2.70 -20.00 1.34
C LEU A 143 4.04 -19.35 0.99
N PRO A 144 4.53 -19.46 -0.27
CA PRO A 144 5.61 -18.61 -0.76
C PRO A 144 5.27 -17.14 -0.57
N CYS A 145 6.20 -16.36 0.00
CA CYS A 145 5.95 -14.95 0.28
C CYS A 145 7.18 -14.09 -0.01
N ILE A 146 6.94 -13.01 -0.73
CA ILE A 146 7.92 -11.98 -1.07
C ILE A 146 7.40 -10.65 -0.55
N VAL A 147 8.22 -9.90 0.18
CA VAL A 147 7.86 -8.59 0.70
C VAL A 147 8.85 -7.52 0.22
N ASN A 148 8.46 -6.25 0.37
CA ASN A 148 9.30 -5.10 0.02
C ASN A 148 9.75 -5.10 -1.44
N THR A 149 8.84 -5.40 -2.37
CA THR A 149 9.09 -5.31 -3.82
C THR A 149 9.07 -3.87 -4.32
N ARG A 150 8.44 -2.95 -3.57
CA ARG A 150 8.29 -1.51 -3.83
C ARG A 150 7.37 -1.16 -5.00
N CYS A 151 7.18 -2.03 -5.96
CA CYS A 151 6.50 -1.70 -7.22
C CYS A 151 5.75 -2.86 -7.88
N ALA A 152 5.62 -4.03 -7.23
CA ALA A 152 4.96 -5.18 -7.85
C ALA A 152 3.52 -4.87 -8.27
N THR A 153 2.77 -4.11 -7.46
CA THR A 153 1.40 -3.69 -7.78
C THR A 153 1.31 -2.80 -9.03
N ARG A 154 2.40 -2.11 -9.39
CA ARG A 154 2.46 -1.22 -10.54
C ARG A 154 2.95 -1.93 -11.81
N VAL A 155 3.81 -2.93 -11.64
CA VAL A 155 4.44 -3.67 -12.75
C VAL A 155 3.54 -4.79 -13.23
N PHE A 156 3.00 -5.61 -12.33
CA PHE A 156 2.11 -6.71 -12.67
C PHE A 156 0.65 -6.29 -12.67
N LYS A 157 -0.15 -6.99 -13.47
CA LYS A 157 -1.59 -6.76 -13.60
C LYS A 157 -2.36 -8.03 -13.28
N THR A 158 -3.58 -7.85 -12.78
CA THR A 158 -4.52 -8.97 -12.64
C THR A 158 -4.66 -9.72 -13.96
N GLY A 159 -4.44 -11.04 -13.92
CA GLY A 159 -4.48 -11.94 -15.06
C GLY A 159 -3.11 -12.25 -15.68
N ASP A 160 -2.03 -11.57 -15.27
CA ASP A 160 -0.68 -11.95 -15.64
C ASP A 160 -0.35 -13.33 -15.06
N ARG A 161 0.41 -14.14 -15.80
CA ARG A 161 0.92 -15.42 -15.28
C ARG A 161 2.34 -15.22 -14.77
N VAL A 162 2.59 -15.60 -13.52
CA VAL A 162 3.89 -15.39 -12.88
C VAL A 162 4.38 -16.64 -12.17
N SER A 163 5.70 -16.70 -11.98
CA SER A 163 6.36 -17.58 -11.04
C SER A 163 6.96 -16.76 -9.91
N ILE A 164 6.74 -17.17 -8.67
CA ILE A 164 7.35 -16.60 -7.48
C ILE A 164 8.26 -17.60 -6.79
N ASP A 165 9.42 -17.15 -6.34
CA ASP A 165 10.32 -17.90 -5.45
C ASP A 165 10.47 -17.12 -4.13
N GLY A 166 9.75 -17.59 -3.12
CA GLY A 166 9.78 -16.98 -1.77
C GLY A 166 11.08 -17.22 -1.01
N GLY A 167 11.94 -18.16 -1.47
CA GLY A 167 13.27 -18.40 -0.93
C GLY A 167 14.32 -17.43 -1.47
N LEU A 168 14.23 -17.10 -2.77
CA LEU A 168 15.07 -16.11 -3.43
C LEU A 168 14.49 -14.70 -3.34
N GLY A 169 13.19 -14.57 -3.10
CA GLY A 169 12.49 -13.28 -3.07
C GLY A 169 12.26 -12.71 -4.45
N THR A 170 11.98 -13.54 -5.45
CA THR A 170 11.85 -13.14 -6.85
C THR A 170 10.47 -13.43 -7.40
N ILE A 171 9.95 -12.52 -8.23
CA ILE A 171 8.74 -12.71 -9.03
C ILE A 171 9.06 -12.40 -10.49
N ALA A 172 8.64 -13.26 -11.41
CA ALA A 172 8.85 -13.12 -12.84
C ALA A 172 7.59 -13.48 -13.64
N LEU A 173 7.36 -12.77 -14.77
CA LEU A 173 6.37 -13.18 -15.75
C LEU A 173 6.80 -14.51 -16.39
N ILE A 174 5.83 -15.38 -16.60
CA ILE A 174 6.02 -16.63 -17.35
C ILE A 174 5.03 -16.69 -18.54
N PRO A 175 5.39 -17.36 -19.62
CA PRO A 175 4.54 -17.49 -20.81
C PRO A 175 3.17 -18.10 -20.54
#